data_73a550080382e3d6d0dd6c2e003b3339
#
_entry.id   73a550080382e3d6d0dd6c2e003b3339
#
_cell.length_a   1.000
_cell.length_b   1.000
_cell.length_c   1.000
_cell.angle_alpha   90.00
_cell.angle_beta   90.00
_cell.angle_gamma   90.00
#
_symmetry.space_group_name_H-M   'P 1'
#
loop_
_entity.id
_entity.type
_entity.pdbx_description
1 polymer ?
#
loop_
_entity_poly.entity_id
_entity_poly.type
_entity_poly.pdbx_seq_one_letter_code
_entity_poly.pdbx_strand_id
1 'polypeptide(L)' 'MIVNGQSSDVAAGETVAAVLERLGLALDARGVAVAVDGEVVPRAAWETFALAADACVEVLTAMQGG' A
#
# COMPACT_ATOMS: atom_id res chain seq x y z
N MET A 1 -7.20 10.22 -0.04
CA MET A 1 -6.54 9.04 -0.62
C MET A 1 -7.51 7.89 -0.67
N ILE A 2 -7.44 7.09 -1.70
CA ILE A 2 -8.26 5.89 -1.85
C ILE A 2 -7.38 4.68 -1.61
N VAL A 3 -7.78 3.81 -0.70
CA VAL A 3 -7.05 2.57 -0.41
C VAL A 3 -8.04 1.42 -0.58
N ASN A 4 -7.74 0.54 -1.53
CA ASN A 4 -8.60 -0.60 -1.87
C ASN A 4 -10.05 -0.18 -2.13
N GLY A 5 -10.22 0.92 -2.86
CA GLY A 5 -11.53 1.41 -3.24
C GLY A 5 -12.26 2.20 -2.17
N GLN A 6 -11.66 2.39 -1.02
CA GLN A 6 -12.29 3.10 0.09
C GLN A 6 -11.52 4.37 0.43
N SER A 7 -12.23 5.42 0.77
CA SER A 7 -11.63 6.66 1.22
C SER A 7 -10.88 6.43 2.54
N SER A 8 -9.69 6.98 2.64
CA SER A 8 -8.82 6.78 3.81
C SER A 8 -8.27 8.11 4.28
N ASP A 9 -8.05 8.23 5.59
CA ASP A 9 -7.51 9.43 6.22
C ASP A 9 -5.99 9.51 6.16
N VAL A 10 -5.35 8.69 5.34
CA VAL A 10 -3.91 8.74 5.21
C VAL A 10 -3.48 10.09 4.67
N ALA A 11 -2.55 10.73 5.34
CA ALA A 11 -2.09 12.06 4.96
C ALA A 11 -1.15 12.00 3.77
N ALA A 12 -1.17 13.07 2.96
CA ALA A 12 -0.20 13.23 1.89
C ALA A 12 1.22 13.19 2.44
N GLY A 13 2.13 12.56 1.71
CA GLY A 13 3.51 12.40 2.15
C GLY A 13 3.78 11.12 2.92
N GLU A 14 2.74 10.42 3.35
CA GLU A 14 2.91 9.11 3.97
C GLU A 14 3.45 8.12 2.94
N THR A 15 4.24 7.17 3.40
CA THR A 15 4.82 6.17 2.50
C THR A 15 3.89 4.97 2.33
N VAL A 16 4.17 4.16 1.30
CA VAL A 16 3.47 2.90 1.11
C VAL A 16 3.60 2.03 2.36
N ALA A 17 4.79 1.99 2.96
CA ALA A 17 5.01 1.22 4.18
C ALA A 17 4.07 1.67 5.31
N ALA A 18 3.87 2.97 5.47
CA ALA A 18 2.97 3.50 6.49
C ALA A 18 1.53 3.05 6.27
N VAL A 19 1.08 3.02 5.01
CA VAL A 19 -0.26 2.53 4.68
C VAL A 19 -0.40 1.06 5.05
N LEU A 20 0.61 0.25 4.72
CA LEU A 20 0.56 -1.18 5.05
C LEU A 20 0.49 -1.39 6.55
N GLU A 21 1.23 -0.62 7.33
CA GLU A 21 1.17 -0.71 8.78
C GLU A 21 -0.21 -0.34 9.32
N ARG A 22 -0.85 0.68 8.75
CA ARG A 22 -2.22 1.04 9.12
C ARG A 22 -3.21 -0.08 8.85
N LEU A 23 -2.95 -0.87 7.80
CA LEU A 23 -3.80 -2.02 7.45
C LEU A 23 -3.50 -3.25 8.30
N GLY A 24 -2.52 -3.15 9.19
CA GLY A 24 -2.14 -4.27 10.03
C GLY A 24 -1.27 -5.32 9.32
N LEU A 25 -0.65 -4.94 8.21
CA LEU A 25 0.18 -5.85 7.45
C LEU A 25 1.65 -5.68 7.83
N ALA A 26 2.34 -6.80 8.00
CA ALA A 26 3.77 -6.75 8.25
C ALA A 26 4.51 -6.42 6.95
N LEU A 27 5.54 -5.58 7.03
CA LEU A 27 6.27 -5.15 5.84
C LEU A 27 7.04 -6.28 5.18
N ASP A 28 7.32 -7.34 5.93
CA ASP A 28 8.00 -8.52 5.39
C ASP A 28 7.03 -9.66 5.07
N ALA A 29 5.72 -9.39 5.11
CA ALA A 29 4.73 -10.41 4.80
C ALA A 29 4.87 -10.87 3.36
N ARG A 30 4.74 -12.17 3.15
CA ARG A 30 4.78 -12.74 1.81
C ARG A 30 3.43 -12.56 1.13
N GLY A 31 3.47 -12.51 -0.20
CA GLY A 31 2.25 -12.46 -0.98
C GLY A 31 1.55 -11.12 -0.97
N VAL A 32 2.24 -10.06 -0.59
CA VAL A 32 1.68 -8.71 -0.61
C VAL A 32 2.22 -7.97 -1.83
N ALA A 33 1.34 -7.40 -2.61
CA ALA A 33 1.68 -6.54 -3.73
C ALA A 33 0.96 -5.21 -3.58
N VAL A 34 1.63 -4.13 -3.97
CA VAL A 34 1.07 -2.79 -3.87
C VAL A 34 1.16 -2.10 -5.21
N ALA A 35 0.07 -1.48 -5.63
CA ALA A 35 0.05 -0.63 -6.80
C ALA A 35 -0.44 0.76 -6.40
N VAL A 36 0.15 1.78 -6.98
CA VAL A 36 -0.24 3.17 -6.76
C VAL A 36 -0.55 3.78 -8.12
N ASP A 37 -1.77 4.26 -8.26
CA ASP A 37 -2.27 4.84 -9.53
C ASP A 37 -2.01 3.89 -10.71
N GLY A 38 -2.20 2.60 -10.48
CA GLY A 38 -2.07 1.58 -11.50
C GLY A 38 -0.66 1.05 -11.73
N GLU A 39 0.33 1.55 -10.99
CA GLU A 39 1.71 1.10 -11.15
C GLU A 39 2.16 0.31 -9.93
N VAL A 40 2.75 -0.85 -10.17
CA VAL A 40 3.26 -1.69 -9.08
C VAL A 40 4.46 -1.01 -8.43
N VAL A 41 4.42 -0.92 -7.10
CA VAL A 41 5.53 -0.40 -6.31
C VAL A 41 6.30 -1.59 -5.73
N PRO A 42 7.55 -1.77 -6.12
CA PRO A 42 8.34 -2.89 -5.61
C PRO A 42 8.56 -2.76 -4.11
N ARG A 43 8.66 -3.89 -3.44
CA ARG A 43 8.83 -3.93 -1.97
C ARG A 43 10.00 -3.05 -1.52
N ALA A 44 11.10 -3.04 -2.26
CA ALA A 44 12.27 -2.25 -1.91
C ALA A 44 11.99 -0.74 -1.84
N ALA A 45 10.93 -0.28 -2.49
CA ALA A 45 10.57 1.14 -2.51
C ALA A 45 9.49 1.51 -1.50
N TRP A 46 8.89 0.55 -0.80
CA TRP A 46 7.74 0.83 0.08
C TRP A 46 8.05 1.86 1.16
N GLU A 47 9.24 1.83 1.71
CA GLU A 47 9.60 2.71 2.82
C GLU A 47 9.93 4.14 2.37
N THR A 48 10.17 4.33 1.08
CA THR A 48 10.56 5.63 0.54
C THR A 48 9.56 6.20 -0.46
N PHE A 49 8.60 5.42 -0.91
CA PHE A 49 7.61 5.87 -1.89
C PHE A 49 6.53 6.69 -1.19
N ALA A 50 6.62 8.01 -1.33
CA ALA A 50 5.66 8.93 -0.72
C ALA A 50 4.40 9.03 -1.59
N LEU A 51 3.24 9.08 -0.94
CA LEU A 51 1.95 9.09 -1.59
C LEU A 51 1.40 10.50 -1.68
N ALA A 52 0.81 10.84 -2.82
CA ALA A 52 0.11 12.11 -2.99
C ALA A 52 -1.27 12.05 -2.30
N ALA A 53 -1.83 13.21 -2.01
CA ALA A 53 -3.12 13.30 -1.32
C ALA A 53 -4.24 12.59 -2.06
N ASP A 54 -4.19 12.56 -3.38
CA ASP A 54 -5.21 11.95 -4.22
C ASP A 54 -4.80 10.58 -4.77
N ALA A 55 -3.79 9.97 -4.20
CA ALA A 55 -3.31 8.68 -4.67
C ALA A 55 -4.38 7.60 -4.53
N CYS A 56 -4.37 6.69 -5.48
CA CYS A 56 -5.22 5.50 -5.47
C CYS A 56 -4.33 4.30 -5.23
N VAL A 57 -4.44 3.72 -4.04
CA VAL A 57 -3.56 2.64 -3.59
C VAL A 57 -4.33 1.33 -3.59
N GLU A 58 -3.75 0.32 -4.21
CA GLU A 58 -4.30 -1.02 -4.19
C GLU A 58 -3.32 -1.96 -3.50
N VAL A 59 -3.80 -2.64 -2.48
CA VAL A 59 -3.01 -3.61 -1.75
C VAL A 59 -3.62 -4.98 -1.97
N LEU A 60 -2.85 -5.87 -2.56
CA LEU A 60 -3.28 -7.22 -2.87
C LEU A 60 -2.53 -8.19 -1.98
N THR A 61 -3.27 -9.09 -1.35
CA THR A 61 -2.66 -10.15 -0.56
C THR A 61 -2.99 -11.49 -1.21
N ALA A 62 -1.96 -12.27 -1.46
CA ALA A 62 -2.17 -13.60 -1.99
C ALA A 62 -2.75 -14.47 -0.89
N MET A 63 -3.91 -15.07 -1.17
CA MET A 63 -4.48 -16.05 -0.27
C MET A 63 -3.70 -17.34 -0.44
N GLN A 64 -2.98 -17.70 0.59
CA GLN A 64 -2.31 -19.00 0.59
C GLN A 64 -3.40 -20.04 0.81
N GLY A 65 -3.75 -20.71 -0.24
CA GLY A 65 -4.87 -21.63 -0.23
C GLY A 65 -4.66 -22.89 0.54
N GLY A 66 -3.79 -22.86 1.42
CA GLY A 66 -3.69 -24.09 2.16
C GLY A 66 -2.90 -24.00 3.34
#